data_5b6be43b8bd176b08cf4985d731b44d3
#
_entry.id   5b6be43b8bd176b08cf4985d731b44d3
#
_cell.length_a   1.000
_cell.length_b   1.000
_cell.length_c   1.000
_cell.angle_alpha   90.00
_cell.angle_beta   90.00
_cell.angle_gamma   90.00
#
_symmetry.space_group_name_H-M   'P 1'
#
loop_
_entity.id
_entity.type
_entity.pdbx_description
1 polymer ?
#
loop_
_entity_poly.entity_id
_entity_poly.type
_entity_poly.pdbx_seq_one_letter_code
_entity_poly.pdbx_strand_id
1 'polypeptide(L)'
;MQRGEVDMCIVGTDRTLSNGDVCNKIGTYLKALAAHDNEIPFYVALPSSTIDWNIEDAKDIPIEKRNSEELSHVEGVDENNEIKKVFIYLRATFNIICRKIFTIHFNHSSL
;
A
#
# COMPACT_ATOMS: atom_id res chain seq x y z
N MET A 1 -15.66 -2.38 -9.17
CA MET A 1 -15.51 -1.13 -9.92
C MET A 1 -16.26 -1.21 -11.25
N GLN A 2 -15.92 -2.04 -12.20
CA GLN A 2 -16.60 -2.13 -13.52
C GLN A 2 -18.12 -2.37 -13.47
N ARG A 3 -18.64 -2.93 -12.40
CA ARG A 3 -20.10 -3.16 -12.21
C ARG A 3 -20.85 -1.98 -11.59
N GLY A 4 -20.18 -0.87 -11.31
CA GLY A 4 -20.80 0.28 -10.65
C GLY A 4 -21.18 0.06 -9.18
N GLU A 5 -20.56 -0.91 -8.51
CA GLU A 5 -20.89 -1.27 -7.12
C GLU A 5 -19.92 -0.61 -6.10
N VAL A 6 -19.02 0.25 -6.57
CA VAL A 6 -18.01 0.92 -5.75
C VAL A 6 -18.09 2.42 -5.99
N ASP A 7 -18.39 3.18 -4.95
CA ASP A 7 -18.53 4.64 -5.02
C ASP A 7 -17.21 5.37 -4.78
N MET A 8 -16.32 4.80 -3.97
CA MET A 8 -15.01 5.37 -3.66
C MET A 8 -14.02 4.32 -3.17
N CYS A 9 -12.73 4.61 -3.29
CA CYS A 9 -11.66 3.85 -2.67
C CYS A 9 -10.98 4.69 -1.61
N ILE A 10 -10.78 4.13 -0.41
CA ILE A 10 -10.02 4.76 0.67
C ILE A 10 -8.91 3.81 1.09
N VAL A 11 -7.68 4.30 1.15
CA VAL A 11 -6.51 3.56 1.61
C VAL A 11 -5.73 4.36 2.64
N GLY A 12 -4.91 3.66 3.43
CA GLY A 12 -3.90 4.31 4.27
C GLY A 12 -2.60 4.54 3.52
N THR A 13 -1.58 4.98 4.23
CA THR A 13 -0.22 5.11 3.71
C THR A 13 0.80 4.70 4.77
N ASP A 14 1.92 4.14 4.34
CA ASP A 14 3.09 3.90 5.19
C ASP A 14 3.91 5.19 5.34
N ARG A 15 3.96 6.01 4.29
CA ARG A 15 4.64 7.31 4.25
C ARG A 15 4.06 8.19 3.15
N THR A 16 3.94 9.48 3.43
CA THR A 16 3.59 10.50 2.43
C THR A 16 4.73 11.52 2.40
N LEU A 17 5.17 11.90 1.21
CA LEU A 17 6.26 12.84 1.01
C LEU A 17 5.76 14.29 1.01
N SER A 18 6.69 15.24 1.16
CA SER A 18 6.39 16.68 1.13
C SER A 18 5.75 17.14 -0.19
N ASN A 19 6.06 16.48 -1.31
CA ASN A 19 5.48 16.74 -2.63
C ASN A 19 4.09 16.11 -2.82
N GLY A 20 3.58 15.37 -1.83
CA GLY A 20 2.30 14.67 -1.88
C GLY A 20 2.36 13.26 -2.45
N ASP A 21 3.52 12.74 -2.81
CA ASP A 21 3.65 11.35 -3.23
C ASP A 21 3.41 10.40 -2.05
N VAL A 22 2.75 9.29 -2.32
CA VAL A 22 2.33 8.32 -1.32
C VAL A 22 3.09 7.02 -1.51
N CYS A 23 3.72 6.55 -0.43
CA CYS A 23 4.32 5.23 -0.35
C CYS A 23 3.42 4.32 0.48
N ASN A 24 2.99 3.21 -0.11
CA ASN A 24 2.14 2.25 0.57
C ASN A 24 2.45 0.84 0.08
N LYS A 25 1.87 -0.14 0.75
CA LYS A 25 2.04 -1.56 0.45
C LYS A 25 1.76 -1.87 -1.02
N ILE A 26 2.52 -2.84 -1.55
CA ILE A 26 2.34 -3.37 -2.90
C ILE A 26 0.87 -3.73 -3.19
N GLY A 27 0.42 -3.43 -4.41
CA GLY A 27 -0.98 -3.59 -4.82
C GLY A 27 -1.82 -2.32 -4.71
N THR A 28 -1.39 -1.31 -3.94
CA THR A 28 -2.10 -0.03 -3.84
C THR A 28 -2.16 0.71 -5.18
N TYR A 29 -1.07 0.68 -5.94
CA TYR A 29 -1.01 1.30 -7.27
C TYR A 29 -1.99 0.68 -8.25
N LEU A 30 -2.10 -0.65 -8.28
CA LEU A 30 -3.07 -1.34 -9.14
C LEU A 30 -4.51 -0.97 -8.79
N LYS A 31 -4.81 -0.80 -7.49
CA LYS A 31 -6.12 -0.33 -7.04
C LYS A 31 -6.40 1.11 -7.50
N ALA A 32 -5.37 1.96 -7.43
CA ALA A 32 -5.48 3.35 -7.87
C ALA A 32 -5.68 3.44 -9.38
N LEU A 33 -4.95 2.65 -10.17
CA LEU A 33 -5.14 2.56 -11.62
C LEU A 33 -6.55 2.08 -11.98
N ALA A 34 -7.02 1.03 -11.30
CA ALA A 34 -8.37 0.51 -11.53
C ALA A 34 -9.45 1.52 -11.14
N ALA A 35 -9.26 2.28 -10.07
CA ALA A 35 -10.16 3.34 -9.66
C ALA A 35 -10.18 4.47 -10.71
N HIS A 36 -9.00 4.89 -11.16
CA HIS A 36 -8.86 5.92 -12.19
C HIS A 36 -9.53 5.51 -13.52
N ASP A 37 -9.30 4.27 -13.97
CA ASP A 37 -9.88 3.71 -15.20
C ASP A 37 -11.42 3.64 -15.15
N ASN A 38 -11.98 3.49 -13.95
CA ASN A 38 -13.44 3.44 -13.73
C ASN A 38 -14.01 4.76 -13.20
N GLU A 39 -13.26 5.85 -13.23
CA GLU A 39 -13.67 7.18 -12.75
C GLU A 39 -14.14 7.20 -11.29
N ILE A 40 -13.60 6.29 -10.46
CA ILE A 40 -13.93 6.18 -9.04
C ILE A 40 -12.96 7.03 -8.22
N PRO A 41 -13.47 7.89 -7.32
CA PRO A 41 -12.65 8.67 -6.41
C PRO A 41 -11.72 7.79 -5.57
N PHE A 42 -10.44 8.17 -5.49
CA PHE A 42 -9.44 7.45 -4.71
C PHE A 42 -8.82 8.37 -3.68
N TYR A 43 -8.98 8.03 -2.40
CA TYR A 43 -8.54 8.83 -1.27
C TYR A 43 -7.45 8.11 -0.49
N VAL A 44 -6.49 8.89 0.00
CA VAL A 44 -5.50 8.42 0.97
C VAL A 44 -5.76 9.11 2.30
N ALA A 45 -6.14 8.34 3.30
CA ALA A 45 -6.38 8.82 4.65
C ALA A 45 -5.14 8.58 5.51
N LEU A 46 -4.61 9.65 6.11
CA LEU A 46 -3.38 9.59 6.88
C LEU A 46 -3.35 10.57 8.05
N PRO A 47 -2.71 10.23 9.17
CA PRO A 47 -2.39 11.19 10.21
C PRO A 47 -1.19 12.04 9.78
N SER A 48 -1.11 13.29 10.24
CA SER A 48 -0.02 14.20 9.89
C SER A 48 1.37 13.67 10.26
N SER A 49 1.46 12.80 11.26
CA SER A 49 2.70 12.12 11.67
C SER A 49 3.30 11.18 10.60
N THR A 50 2.51 10.81 9.59
CA THR A 50 2.96 9.94 8.49
C THR A 50 3.61 10.74 7.36
N ILE A 51 3.53 12.08 7.43
CA ILE A 51 4.12 12.96 6.43
C ILE A 51 5.61 13.14 6.73
N ASP A 52 6.44 12.78 5.77
CA ASP A 52 7.88 13.03 5.81
C ASP A 52 8.20 14.30 5.03
N TRP A 53 8.46 15.37 5.78
CA TRP A 53 8.75 16.68 5.24
C TRP A 53 10.16 16.84 4.68
N ASN A 54 11.05 15.85 4.95
CA ASN A 54 12.46 15.90 4.57
C ASN A 54 12.75 15.21 3.25
N ILE A 55 11.84 14.38 2.76
CA ILE A 55 12.00 13.62 1.52
C ILE A 55 11.05 14.21 0.46
N GLU A 56 11.63 14.61 -0.67
CA GLU A 56 10.90 15.17 -1.80
C GLU A 56 10.74 14.18 -2.97
N ASP A 57 11.69 13.24 -3.14
CA ASP A 57 11.63 12.24 -4.22
C ASP A 57 11.40 10.84 -3.63
N ALA A 58 10.47 10.13 -4.22
CA ALA A 58 10.16 8.75 -3.86
C ALA A 58 11.35 7.78 -3.99
N LYS A 59 12.34 8.12 -4.80
CA LYS A 59 13.58 7.32 -4.95
C LYS A 59 14.45 7.34 -3.71
N ASP A 60 14.31 8.38 -2.88
CA ASP A 60 15.10 8.57 -1.66
C ASP A 60 14.48 7.84 -0.46
N ILE A 61 13.32 7.20 -0.64
CA ILE A 61 12.68 6.44 0.43
C ILE A 61 13.49 5.17 0.69
N PRO A 62 13.98 4.98 1.93
CA PRO A 62 14.62 3.74 2.31
C PRO A 62 13.60 2.60 2.29
N ILE A 63 13.77 1.67 1.34
CA ILE A 63 12.92 0.49 1.24
C ILE A 63 13.40 -0.55 2.24
N GLU A 64 12.58 -0.86 3.23
CA GLU A 64 12.83 -1.96 4.13
C GLU A 64 12.69 -3.30 3.37
N LYS A 65 13.80 -3.98 3.18
CA LYS A 65 13.80 -5.35 2.67
C LYS A 65 13.53 -6.29 3.82
N ARG A 66 12.29 -6.74 3.97
CA ARG A 66 11.97 -7.80 4.93
C ARG A 66 12.60 -9.12 4.52
N ASN A 67 12.94 -9.94 5.51
CA ASN A 67 13.49 -11.27 5.27
C ASN A 67 12.45 -12.09 4.47
N SER A 68 12.90 -12.70 3.38
CA SER A 68 12.04 -13.52 2.50
C SER A 68 11.40 -14.71 3.23
N GLU A 69 11.95 -15.11 4.37
CA GLU A 69 11.43 -16.21 5.17
C GLU A 69 10.03 -15.94 5.75
N GLU A 70 9.71 -14.68 6.10
CA GLU A 70 8.37 -14.31 6.60
C GLU A 70 7.27 -14.53 5.55
N LEU A 71 7.61 -14.49 4.28
CA LEU A 71 6.66 -14.63 3.17
C LEU A 71 6.68 -16.02 2.54
N SER A 72 7.75 -16.78 2.77
CA SER A 72 7.96 -18.07 2.12
C SER A 72 7.50 -19.27 2.93
N HIS A 73 7.14 -19.05 4.19
CA HIS A 73 6.72 -20.13 5.08
C HIS A 73 5.34 -19.86 5.66
N VAL A 74 4.48 -20.87 5.59
CA VAL A 74 3.19 -20.89 6.28
C VAL A 74 3.22 -21.98 7.33
N GLU A 75 2.92 -21.62 8.56
CA GLU A 75 2.71 -22.58 9.64
C GLU A 75 1.21 -22.90 9.73
N GLY A 76 0.89 -24.16 9.78
CA GLY A 76 -0.46 -24.66 9.93
C GLY A 76 -0.50 -25.97 10.66
N VAL A 77 -1.68 -26.37 11.12
CA VAL A 77 -1.91 -27.64 11.78
C VAL A 77 -2.45 -28.62 10.73
N ASP A 78 -1.84 -29.80 10.61
CA ASP A 78 -2.30 -30.83 9.71
C ASP A 78 -3.47 -31.66 10.29
N GLU A 79 -3.95 -32.61 9.52
CA GLU A 79 -5.07 -33.50 9.89
C GLU A 79 -4.77 -34.33 11.17
N ASN A 80 -3.50 -34.48 11.53
CA ASN A 80 -3.05 -35.19 12.73
C ASN A 80 -2.81 -34.28 13.92
N ASN A 81 -3.20 -32.99 13.80
CA ASN A 81 -2.98 -31.98 14.84
C ASN A 81 -1.50 -31.63 15.10
N GLU A 82 -0.62 -31.90 14.12
CA GLU A 82 0.79 -31.57 14.16
C GLU A 82 1.06 -30.23 13.46
N ILE A 83 1.91 -29.39 14.08
CA ILE A 83 2.34 -28.12 13.48
C ILE A 83 3.32 -28.41 12.35
N LYS A 84 2.95 -28.07 11.13
CA LYS A 84 3.82 -28.16 9.95
C LYS A 84 4.12 -26.80 9.38
N LYS A 85 5.40 -26.60 9.05
CA LYS A 85 5.89 -25.44 8.33
C LYS A 85 6.09 -25.81 6.87
N VAL A 86 5.32 -25.19 5.99
CA VAL A 86 5.35 -25.45 4.55
C VAL A 86 6.00 -24.27 3.85
N PHE A 87 6.98 -24.57 3.00
CA PHE A 87 7.60 -23.58 2.13
C PHE A 87 6.70 -23.29 0.93
N ILE A 88 6.33 -22.02 0.76
CA ILE A 88 5.57 -21.55 -0.40
C ILE A 88 6.53 -20.78 -1.30
N TYR A 89 6.70 -21.22 -2.54
CA TYR A 89 7.51 -20.51 -3.53
C TYR A 89 6.72 -19.29 -4.02
N LEU A 90 6.82 -18.19 -3.30
CA LEU A 90 6.28 -16.90 -3.72
C LEU A 90 7.43 -16.02 -4.20
N ARG A 91 7.49 -15.76 -5.50
CA ARG A 91 8.37 -14.76 -6.07
C ARG A 91 7.74 -13.37 -5.84
N ALA A 92 7.82 -12.88 -4.61
CA ALA A 92 7.36 -11.54 -4.29
C ALA A 92 8.45 -10.54 -4.66
N THR A 93 8.25 -9.83 -5.75
CA THR A 93 9.03 -8.64 -6.07
C THR A 93 8.31 -7.45 -5.44
N PHE A 94 8.90 -6.84 -4.42
CA PHE A 94 8.40 -5.60 -3.85
C PHE A 94 8.71 -4.46 -4.81
N ASN A 95 7.71 -3.82 -5.36
CA ASN A 95 7.84 -2.58 -6.09
C ASN A 95 7.20 -1.46 -5.27
N ILE A 96 7.99 -0.44 -4.97
CA ILE A 96 7.47 0.84 -4.53
C ILE A 96 6.96 1.56 -5.76
N ILE A 97 5.76 2.03 -5.66
CA ILE A 97 5.16 2.81 -6.72
C ILE A 97 4.71 4.13 -6.12
N CYS A 98 5.52 5.13 -6.37
CA CYS A 98 5.15 6.51 -6.26
C CYS A 98 5.00 7.08 -7.67
N ARG A 99 3.86 7.58 -8.03
CA ARG A 99 3.70 8.69 -8.99
C ARG A 99 2.25 9.15 -9.13
N LYS A 100 2.02 10.46 -8.86
CA LYS A 100 1.05 11.41 -9.44
C LYS A 100 -0.29 10.89 -10.01
N ILE A 101 -1.01 10.04 -9.29
CA ILE A 101 -2.39 9.68 -9.69
C ILE A 101 -3.38 10.12 -8.60
N PHE A 102 -2.89 10.73 -7.50
CA PHE A 102 -3.72 11.00 -6.34
C PHE A 102 -4.01 12.50 -6.20
N THR A 103 -5.29 12.83 -6.08
CA THR A 103 -5.69 14.09 -5.49
C THR A 103 -5.75 13.89 -3.98
N ILE A 104 -4.80 14.47 -3.26
CA ILE A 104 -4.82 14.45 -1.80
C ILE A 104 -5.69 15.62 -1.35
N HIS A 105 -6.85 15.34 -0.76
CA HIS A 105 -7.63 16.32 -0.06
C HIS A 105 -7.23 16.31 1.41
N PHE A 106 -6.50 17.34 1.84
CA PHE A 106 -6.30 17.62 3.25
C PHE A 106 -7.58 18.25 3.80
N ASN A 107 -8.28 17.55 4.66
CA ASN A 107 -9.32 18.20 5.46
C ASN A 107 -8.65 18.80 6.70
N HIS A 108 -8.27 20.06 6.63
CA HIS A 108 -7.92 20.86 7.80
C HIS A 108 -9.21 21.21 8.54
N SER A 109 -9.74 20.27 9.30
CA SER A 109 -10.64 20.65 10.38
C SER A 109 -9.76 21.13 11.54
N SER A 110 -9.64 22.43 11.64
CA SER A 110 -9.13 23.15 12.81
C SER A 110 -9.77 22.62 14.08
N LEU A 111 -8.95 22.24 15.05
CA LEU A 111 -9.27 22.32 16.46
C LEU A 111 -9.25 23.76 16.89
#